data_754b1a5eeed5050dbcea78bf88f50028
#
_entry.id   754b1a5eeed5050dbcea78bf88f50028
#
_cell.length_a   1.000
_cell.length_b   1.000
_cell.length_c   1.000
_cell.angle_alpha   90.00
_cell.angle_beta   90.00
_cell.angle_gamma   90.00
#
_symmetry.space_group_name_H-M   'P 1'
#
loop_
_entity.id
_entity.type
_entity.pdbx_description
1 polymer ?
#
loop_
_entity_poly.entity_id
_entity_poly.type
_entity_poly.pdbx_seq_one_letter_code
_entity_poly.pdbx_strand_id
1 'polypeptide(L)'
;MSKPLKQIHLAAHFPGVNNTTVWSDPRAGSHVEFSSFAQFARTAERAKFDFLFLAEGLRLREQGGKIYDLDVVGRPDTFTVLAALAAVTEHLGLTGTINSTFNEPYEVARQFASLDHLSGGRSAWNVVTSWDAFTGENFRRGGFLPQEERYSRAKEFLATANELFDSWHGDEILADQETGTFLRDAKAGAFVHTGQHFDIHGQFNVPRSPQGRPVVFQAGDSEEGREFAASEADAIFSRHATLETGQAFYTDVKNRLAKYGRRHDQLLILPAATFTLADTDAEAEELAKVVRRQQVSGATAIKHLEFVWNRDLSSYDPDGPLPDIDPDVGDNHISKGRAQVRMYRDPLATAREWRELAAANNWSIRELVIETGNRQNFIGSADTIARTINELVQADASDGFILVPHITPGGLDEFADKVVPLLQERGVFRTEYEGPTLRHQLGLAHPDDVPGEQRVAS
;
A
#
# COMPACT_ATOMS: atom_id res chain seq x y z
N MET A 1 29.37 -18.05 -14.67
CA MET A 1 28.47 -18.45 -13.57
C MET A 1 27.15 -17.77 -13.84
N SER A 2 26.02 -18.47 -13.83
CA SER A 2 24.69 -17.88 -13.94
C SER A 2 24.45 -16.97 -12.71
N LYS A 3 23.85 -15.79 -12.92
CA LYS A 3 23.42 -14.91 -11.80
C LYS A 3 22.51 -15.74 -10.87
N PRO A 4 22.70 -15.68 -9.55
CA PRO A 4 21.78 -16.37 -8.64
C PRO A 4 20.36 -15.86 -8.85
N LEU A 5 19.38 -16.75 -8.75
CA LEU A 5 17.97 -16.38 -8.88
C LEU A 5 17.58 -15.46 -7.73
N LYS A 6 16.84 -14.39 -8.05
CA LYS A 6 16.24 -13.52 -7.05
C LYS A 6 15.12 -14.25 -6.33
N GLN A 7 15.04 -14.09 -5.02
CA GLN A 7 13.87 -14.49 -4.25
C GLN A 7 12.74 -13.49 -4.48
N ILE A 8 11.54 -14.00 -4.62
CA ILE A 8 10.33 -13.21 -4.85
C ILE A 8 9.72 -12.84 -3.50
N HIS A 9 9.34 -11.58 -3.32
CA HIS A 9 8.56 -11.15 -2.19
C HIS A 9 7.07 -11.14 -2.54
N LEU A 10 6.25 -11.78 -1.70
CA LEU A 10 4.79 -11.78 -1.87
C LEU A 10 4.13 -11.21 -0.63
N ALA A 11 3.18 -10.31 -0.85
CA ALA A 11 2.34 -9.76 0.18
C ALA A 11 0.87 -9.82 -0.23
N ALA A 12 -0.02 -9.72 0.74
CA ALA A 12 -1.46 -9.75 0.53
C ALA A 12 -2.10 -8.45 1.02
N HIS A 13 -2.86 -7.78 0.15
CA HIS A 13 -3.64 -6.61 0.51
C HIS A 13 -5.10 -6.99 0.75
N PHE A 14 -5.62 -6.63 1.94
CA PHE A 14 -7.05 -6.72 2.24
C PHE A 14 -7.73 -5.40 1.85
N PRO A 15 -8.40 -5.33 0.70
CA PRO A 15 -8.81 -4.04 0.13
C PRO A 15 -10.12 -3.49 0.69
N GLY A 16 -10.94 -4.32 1.32
CA GLY A 16 -12.32 -4.00 1.64
C GLY A 16 -13.19 -3.86 0.38
N VAL A 17 -14.32 -3.19 0.48
CA VAL A 17 -15.19 -2.91 -0.68
C VAL A 17 -14.62 -1.75 -1.48
N ASN A 18 -14.14 -2.02 -2.68
CA ASN A 18 -13.58 -1.03 -3.60
C ASN A 18 -13.66 -1.53 -5.06
N ASN A 19 -13.10 -0.75 -5.99
CA ASN A 19 -13.10 -1.07 -7.41
C ASN A 19 -12.20 -2.26 -7.82
N THR A 20 -11.57 -2.96 -6.88
CA THR A 20 -10.82 -4.21 -7.12
C THR A 20 -11.58 -5.44 -6.66
N THR A 21 -12.63 -5.28 -5.84
CA THR A 21 -13.37 -6.38 -5.25
C THR A 21 -14.76 -6.56 -5.87
N VAL A 22 -15.25 -7.77 -5.81
CA VAL A 22 -16.61 -8.14 -6.19
C VAL A 22 -17.38 -8.48 -4.92
N TRP A 23 -17.86 -7.44 -4.22
CA TRP A 23 -18.58 -7.60 -2.96
C TRP A 23 -19.92 -8.34 -3.10
N SER A 24 -20.49 -8.36 -4.30
CA SER A 24 -21.74 -9.08 -4.63
C SER A 24 -21.54 -10.57 -4.89
N ASP A 25 -20.31 -11.08 -4.93
CA ASP A 25 -20.06 -12.51 -5.03
C ASP A 25 -20.52 -13.21 -3.73
N PRO A 26 -21.26 -14.32 -3.81
CA PRO A 26 -21.72 -15.06 -2.62
C PRO A 26 -20.60 -15.54 -1.68
N ARG A 27 -19.36 -15.63 -2.18
CA ARG A 27 -18.17 -16.00 -1.39
C ARG A 27 -17.53 -14.81 -0.68
N ALA A 28 -17.97 -13.57 -1.00
CA ALA A 28 -17.46 -12.39 -0.33
C ALA A 28 -17.93 -12.34 1.12
N GLY A 29 -16.97 -12.11 2.03
CA GLY A 29 -17.24 -11.94 3.46
C GLY A 29 -17.30 -10.48 3.89
N SER A 30 -17.49 -10.28 5.17
CA SER A 30 -17.49 -8.94 5.78
C SER A 30 -16.11 -8.30 5.73
N HIS A 31 -16.04 -7.01 5.39
CA HIS A 31 -14.82 -6.22 5.48
C HIS A 31 -14.71 -5.42 6.79
N VAL A 32 -15.56 -5.72 7.76
CA VAL A 32 -15.57 -5.10 9.09
C VAL A 32 -15.36 -6.13 10.19
N GLU A 33 -15.81 -7.39 9.98
CA GLU A 33 -15.71 -8.45 10.98
C GLU A 33 -14.28 -9.00 11.06
N PHE A 34 -13.78 -9.18 12.28
CA PHE A 34 -12.44 -9.69 12.53
C PHE A 34 -12.18 -11.07 11.94
N SER A 35 -13.19 -11.93 11.87
CA SER A 35 -13.10 -13.26 11.27
C SER A 35 -12.57 -13.24 9.83
N SER A 36 -13.01 -12.27 9.02
CA SER A 36 -12.52 -12.09 7.64
C SER A 36 -11.04 -11.71 7.58
N PHE A 37 -10.61 -10.76 8.43
CA PHE A 37 -9.19 -10.37 8.52
C PHE A 37 -8.32 -11.54 9.00
N ALA A 38 -8.76 -12.25 10.01
CA ALA A 38 -8.03 -13.39 10.57
C ALA A 38 -7.91 -14.55 9.56
N GLN A 39 -8.98 -14.88 8.83
CA GLN A 39 -8.93 -15.88 7.76
C GLN A 39 -7.91 -15.49 6.69
N PHE A 40 -7.99 -14.27 6.19
CA PHE A 40 -7.11 -13.77 5.14
C PHE A 40 -5.63 -13.76 5.57
N ALA A 41 -5.35 -13.30 6.80
CA ALA A 41 -4.01 -13.28 7.36
C ALA A 41 -3.44 -14.70 7.54
N ARG A 42 -4.24 -15.65 8.03
CA ARG A 42 -3.82 -17.06 8.19
C ARG A 42 -3.53 -17.72 6.84
N THR A 43 -4.31 -17.44 5.80
CA THR A 43 -4.01 -17.93 4.45
C THR A 43 -2.69 -17.36 3.95
N ALA A 44 -2.44 -16.07 4.09
CA ALA A 44 -1.18 -15.44 3.70
C ALA A 44 0.02 -16.03 4.48
N GLU A 45 -0.12 -16.23 5.79
CA GLU A 45 0.93 -16.81 6.63
C GLU A 45 1.22 -18.28 6.28
N ARG A 46 0.18 -19.09 6.09
CA ARG A 46 0.30 -20.49 5.65
C ARG A 46 1.05 -20.58 4.32
N ALA A 47 0.79 -19.65 3.41
CA ALA A 47 1.44 -19.55 2.11
C ALA A 47 2.80 -18.85 2.14
N LYS A 48 3.35 -18.54 3.32
CA LYS A 48 4.68 -17.93 3.52
C LYS A 48 4.84 -16.52 2.92
N PHE A 49 3.76 -15.76 2.85
CA PHE A 49 3.82 -14.36 2.41
C PHE A 49 4.61 -13.52 3.40
N ASP A 50 5.27 -12.47 2.91
CA ASP A 50 6.08 -11.58 3.73
C ASP A 50 5.22 -10.77 4.71
N PHE A 51 4.12 -10.19 4.22
CA PHE A 51 3.27 -9.35 5.05
C PHE A 51 1.83 -9.23 4.52
N LEU A 52 0.94 -8.84 5.43
CA LEU A 52 -0.38 -8.32 5.12
C LEU A 52 -0.32 -6.80 5.06
N PHE A 53 -1.00 -6.21 4.08
CA PHE A 53 -1.08 -4.76 3.87
C PHE A 53 -2.51 -4.25 4.08
N LEU A 54 -2.67 -3.26 4.97
CA LEU A 54 -3.92 -2.56 5.19
C LEU A 54 -3.81 -1.10 4.77
N ALA A 55 -4.66 -0.70 3.83
CA ALA A 55 -4.80 0.70 3.47
C ALA A 55 -5.69 1.44 4.48
N GLU A 56 -5.32 2.67 4.82
CA GLU A 56 -6.13 3.55 5.64
C GLU A 56 -7.31 4.10 4.84
N GLY A 57 -8.49 4.12 5.45
CA GLY A 57 -9.71 4.69 4.89
C GLY A 57 -10.34 5.64 5.90
N LEU A 58 -10.00 6.93 5.82
CA LEU A 58 -10.41 7.95 6.79
C LEU A 58 -11.73 8.65 6.44
N ARG A 59 -12.27 8.36 5.25
CA ARG A 59 -13.54 8.91 4.80
C ARG A 59 -14.18 8.02 3.74
N LEU A 60 -15.51 7.98 3.75
CA LEU A 60 -16.29 7.36 2.68
C LEU A 60 -16.16 8.19 1.39
N ARG A 61 -16.16 7.53 0.26
CA ARG A 61 -16.10 8.21 -1.05
C ARG A 61 -17.44 8.80 -1.39
N GLU A 62 -17.41 10.09 -1.68
CA GLU A 62 -18.61 10.86 -1.99
C GLU A 62 -18.43 11.57 -3.33
N GLN A 63 -19.52 11.67 -4.09
CA GLN A 63 -19.59 12.48 -5.27
C GLN A 63 -21.00 13.06 -5.43
N GLY A 64 -21.09 14.36 -5.68
CA GLY A 64 -22.37 15.04 -5.81
C GLY A 64 -23.24 14.94 -4.55
N GLY A 65 -22.66 14.87 -3.37
CA GLY A 65 -23.36 14.72 -2.09
C GLY A 65 -23.84 13.31 -1.75
N LYS A 66 -23.46 12.29 -2.54
CA LYS A 66 -23.88 10.90 -2.34
C LYS A 66 -22.68 9.98 -2.19
N ILE A 67 -22.78 9.02 -1.27
CA ILE A 67 -21.81 7.90 -1.20
C ILE A 67 -22.06 6.97 -2.38
N TYR A 68 -21.03 6.45 -2.99
CA TYR A 68 -21.13 5.56 -4.13
C TYR A 68 -20.47 4.19 -3.88
N ASP A 69 -20.83 3.19 -4.68
CA ASP A 69 -20.60 1.75 -4.46
C ASP A 69 -19.15 1.30 -4.28
N LEU A 70 -18.17 2.16 -4.47
CA LEU A 70 -16.75 1.80 -4.35
C LEU A 70 -16.20 1.90 -2.92
N ASP A 71 -16.96 2.46 -1.99
CA ASP A 71 -16.54 2.59 -0.59
C ASP A 71 -17.78 2.86 0.29
N VAL A 72 -18.71 1.93 0.23
CA VAL A 72 -20.03 2.04 0.86
C VAL A 72 -19.93 2.04 2.38
N VAL A 73 -19.00 1.26 2.92
CA VAL A 73 -18.71 1.17 4.36
C VAL A 73 -17.20 1.38 4.55
N GLY A 74 -16.86 2.23 5.52
CA GLY A 74 -15.47 2.50 5.87
C GLY A 74 -14.75 1.29 6.43
N ARG A 75 -13.43 1.35 6.43
CA ARG A 75 -12.59 0.34 7.05
C ARG A 75 -12.49 0.57 8.54
N PRO A 76 -12.36 -0.50 9.37
CA PRO A 76 -11.95 -0.36 10.76
C PRO A 76 -10.59 0.33 10.89
N ASP A 77 -10.30 0.85 12.08
CA ASP A 77 -9.02 1.46 12.41
C ASP A 77 -7.85 0.50 12.17
N THR A 78 -6.82 0.98 11.50
CA THR A 78 -5.69 0.16 11.05
C THR A 78 -4.92 -0.47 12.22
N PHE A 79 -4.56 0.33 13.25
CA PHE A 79 -3.81 -0.19 14.39
C PHE A 79 -4.59 -1.22 15.18
N THR A 80 -5.88 -0.97 15.38
CA THR A 80 -6.76 -1.89 16.10
C THR A 80 -6.83 -3.26 15.42
N VAL A 81 -6.96 -3.28 14.09
CA VAL A 81 -6.97 -4.54 13.32
C VAL A 81 -5.61 -5.23 13.35
N LEU A 82 -4.51 -4.49 13.15
CA LEU A 82 -3.17 -5.08 13.15
C LEU A 82 -2.78 -5.65 14.52
N ALA A 83 -3.13 -4.98 15.62
CA ALA A 83 -2.90 -5.49 16.96
C ALA A 83 -3.68 -6.79 17.23
N ALA A 84 -4.93 -6.89 16.75
CA ALA A 84 -5.69 -8.13 16.83
C ALA A 84 -5.09 -9.24 15.96
N LEU A 85 -4.57 -8.92 14.77
CA LEU A 85 -3.89 -9.87 13.89
C LEU A 85 -2.56 -10.35 14.47
N ALA A 86 -1.83 -9.49 15.20
CA ALA A 86 -0.61 -9.88 15.88
C ALA A 86 -0.82 -11.05 16.86
N ALA A 87 -2.01 -11.14 17.48
CA ALA A 87 -2.36 -12.20 18.42
C ALA A 87 -2.76 -13.53 17.76
N VAL A 88 -2.99 -13.56 16.44
CA VAL A 88 -3.48 -14.76 15.71
C VAL A 88 -2.57 -15.18 14.55
N THR A 89 -1.41 -14.54 14.42
CA THR A 89 -0.32 -14.82 13.46
C THR A 89 1.02 -14.85 14.19
N GLU A 90 1.99 -15.62 13.66
CA GLU A 90 3.30 -15.81 14.28
C GLU A 90 4.45 -15.19 13.47
N HIS A 91 4.36 -15.19 12.14
CA HIS A 91 5.43 -14.80 11.23
C HIS A 91 5.07 -13.68 10.26
N LEU A 92 3.80 -13.59 9.88
CA LEU A 92 3.32 -12.64 8.87
C LEU A 92 3.57 -11.20 9.32
N GLY A 93 4.23 -10.41 8.47
CA GLY A 93 4.39 -8.97 8.67
C GLY A 93 3.06 -8.23 8.67
N LEU A 94 2.97 -7.17 9.43
CA LEU A 94 1.75 -6.40 9.68
C LEU A 94 1.96 -4.96 9.22
N THR A 95 1.61 -4.68 7.98
CA THR A 95 1.82 -3.37 7.36
C THR A 95 0.56 -2.52 7.40
N GLY A 96 0.64 -1.39 8.06
CA GLY A 96 -0.46 -0.43 8.16
C GLY A 96 -0.18 0.89 7.48
N THR A 97 -1.16 1.40 6.74
CA THR A 97 -1.13 2.77 6.25
C THR A 97 -1.60 3.72 7.34
N ILE A 98 -0.74 4.67 7.72
CA ILE A 98 -1.08 5.76 8.63
C ILE A 98 -0.53 7.06 8.03
N ASN A 99 -1.42 8.05 7.88
CA ASN A 99 -1.05 9.31 7.27
C ASN A 99 -0.26 10.22 8.23
N SER A 100 0.63 11.01 7.66
CA SER A 100 1.39 12.03 8.40
C SER A 100 0.68 13.39 8.47
N THR A 101 -0.45 13.56 7.77
CA THR A 101 -1.13 14.86 7.66
C THR A 101 -2.00 15.19 8.89
N PHE A 102 -2.72 14.19 9.41
CA PHE A 102 -3.70 14.37 10.48
C PHE A 102 -3.30 13.74 11.82
N ASN A 103 -2.09 13.21 11.90
CA ASN A 103 -1.54 12.56 13.09
C ASN A 103 -0.37 13.34 13.69
N GLU A 104 0.04 12.97 14.89
CA GLU A 104 1.23 13.48 15.58
C GLU A 104 2.33 12.42 15.62
N PRO A 105 3.62 12.78 15.37
CA PRO A 105 4.70 11.80 15.24
C PRO A 105 4.93 10.98 16.52
N TYR A 106 4.78 11.59 17.71
CA TYR A 106 4.91 10.88 18.98
C TYR A 106 3.89 9.75 19.11
N GLU A 107 2.61 10.03 18.78
CA GLU A 107 1.54 9.05 18.94
C GLU A 107 1.66 7.90 17.94
N VAL A 108 1.99 8.21 16.69
CA VAL A 108 2.21 7.19 15.66
C VAL A 108 3.44 6.33 15.97
N ALA A 109 4.54 6.95 16.40
CA ALA A 109 5.73 6.20 16.81
C ALA A 109 5.42 5.26 18.00
N ARG A 110 4.69 5.74 19.00
CA ARG A 110 4.26 4.94 20.15
C ARG A 110 3.38 3.75 19.74
N GLN A 111 2.48 3.95 18.82
CA GLN A 111 1.59 2.90 18.31
C GLN A 111 2.37 1.83 17.52
N PHE A 112 3.28 2.25 16.61
CA PHE A 112 4.11 1.30 15.86
C PHE A 112 5.13 0.57 16.74
N ALA A 113 5.79 1.23 17.68
CA ALA A 113 6.67 0.57 18.61
C ALA A 113 5.92 -0.47 19.46
N SER A 114 4.71 -0.13 19.93
CA SER A 114 3.85 -1.06 20.66
C SER A 114 3.44 -2.26 19.79
N LEU A 115 3.02 -2.02 18.56
CA LEU A 115 2.68 -3.09 17.60
C LEU A 115 3.91 -3.99 17.33
N ASP A 116 5.10 -3.40 17.23
CA ASP A 116 6.32 -4.15 16.99
C ASP A 116 6.65 -5.08 18.15
N HIS A 117 6.54 -4.61 19.39
CA HIS A 117 6.66 -5.45 20.56
C HIS A 117 5.62 -6.56 20.62
N LEU A 118 4.34 -6.23 20.42
CA LEU A 118 3.23 -7.18 20.49
C LEU A 118 3.31 -8.25 19.39
N SER A 119 3.88 -7.92 18.24
CA SER A 119 4.05 -8.83 17.13
C SER A 119 5.40 -9.54 17.10
N GLY A 120 6.34 -9.23 17.99
CA GLY A 120 7.69 -9.79 17.98
C GLY A 120 8.53 -9.32 16.80
N GLY A 121 8.43 -8.05 16.41
CA GLY A 121 9.25 -7.45 15.36
C GLY A 121 8.65 -7.59 13.94
N ARG A 122 7.31 -7.49 13.81
CA ARG A 122 6.64 -7.67 12.50
C ARG A 122 5.89 -6.45 12.02
N SER A 123 6.03 -5.30 12.68
CA SER A 123 5.32 -4.08 12.28
C SER A 123 5.95 -3.41 11.05
N ALA A 124 5.11 -2.83 10.21
CA ALA A 124 5.54 -1.99 9.10
C ALA A 124 4.57 -0.83 8.87
N TRP A 125 5.12 0.30 8.47
CA TRP A 125 4.41 1.56 8.31
C TRP A 125 4.46 2.07 6.88
N ASN A 126 3.29 2.11 6.21
CA ASN A 126 3.14 2.80 4.94
C ASN A 126 2.84 4.28 5.22
N VAL A 127 3.84 5.12 5.03
CA VAL A 127 3.77 6.56 5.26
C VAL A 127 3.10 7.23 4.06
N VAL A 128 1.96 7.87 4.28
CA VAL A 128 1.23 8.57 3.22
C VAL A 128 0.90 10.00 3.61
N THR A 129 0.71 10.83 2.59
CA THR A 129 0.12 12.17 2.72
C THR A 129 -1.33 12.11 2.23
N SER A 130 -2.28 12.60 3.03
CA SER A 130 -3.68 12.65 2.59
C SER A 130 -3.86 13.71 1.51
N TRP A 131 -4.35 13.28 0.35
CA TRP A 131 -4.56 14.15 -0.82
C TRP A 131 -5.99 14.66 -0.96
N ASP A 132 -6.92 14.11 -0.19
CA ASP A 132 -8.35 14.43 -0.26
C ASP A 132 -8.71 15.48 0.79
N ALA A 133 -9.16 16.64 0.33
CA ALA A 133 -9.56 17.74 1.19
C ALA A 133 -10.69 17.38 2.16
N PHE A 134 -11.56 16.46 1.77
CA PHE A 134 -12.64 15.98 2.62
C PHE A 134 -12.17 15.20 3.84
N THR A 135 -11.08 14.48 3.74
CA THR A 135 -10.52 13.76 4.88
C THR A 135 -10.24 14.73 6.03
N GLY A 136 -9.72 15.93 5.71
CA GLY A 136 -9.45 16.97 6.70
C GLY A 136 -10.69 17.43 7.48
N GLU A 137 -11.87 17.43 6.89
CA GLU A 137 -13.12 17.82 7.55
C GLU A 137 -13.50 16.89 8.70
N ASN A 138 -13.09 15.61 8.65
CA ASN A 138 -13.32 14.66 9.74
C ASN A 138 -12.41 14.91 10.95
N PHE A 139 -11.31 15.65 10.78
CA PHE A 139 -10.34 15.93 11.85
C PHE A 139 -10.45 17.36 12.37
N ARG A 140 -10.48 18.34 11.45
CA ARG A 140 -10.60 19.74 11.78
C ARG A 140 -11.04 20.54 10.57
N ARG A 141 -11.77 21.61 10.81
CA ARG A 141 -12.18 22.54 9.74
C ARG A 141 -10.95 23.13 9.06
N GLY A 142 -10.90 23.04 7.71
CA GLY A 142 -9.77 23.52 6.92
C GLY A 142 -8.49 22.71 7.09
N GLY A 143 -8.58 21.43 7.48
CA GLY A 143 -7.42 20.57 7.75
C GLY A 143 -6.64 20.08 6.52
N PHE A 144 -7.00 20.54 5.31
CA PHE A 144 -6.26 20.20 4.09
C PHE A 144 -4.98 21.04 3.98
N LEU A 145 -3.87 20.36 3.62
CA LEU A 145 -2.60 21.02 3.36
C LEU A 145 -2.30 21.03 1.85
N PRO A 146 -1.71 22.09 1.29
CA PRO A 146 -1.14 22.11 -0.05
C PRO A 146 -0.15 20.97 -0.26
N GLN A 147 0.01 20.51 -1.50
CA GLN A 147 0.84 19.34 -1.80
C GLN A 147 2.30 19.50 -1.31
N GLU A 148 2.89 20.66 -1.51
CA GLU A 148 4.25 20.96 -1.08
C GLU A 148 4.43 20.86 0.44
N GLU A 149 3.50 21.41 1.19
CA GLU A 149 3.52 21.35 2.66
C GLU A 149 3.31 19.92 3.17
N ARG A 150 2.51 19.10 2.48
CA ARG A 150 2.29 17.71 2.87
C ARG A 150 3.54 16.86 2.82
N TYR A 151 4.35 17.00 1.75
CA TYR A 151 5.61 16.25 1.63
C TYR A 151 6.68 16.76 2.59
N SER A 152 6.79 18.08 2.77
CA SER A 152 7.69 18.66 3.77
C SER A 152 7.34 18.18 5.19
N ARG A 153 6.06 18.23 5.56
CA ARG A 153 5.58 17.71 6.84
C ARG A 153 5.81 16.20 6.98
N ALA A 154 5.55 15.40 5.93
CA ALA A 154 5.72 13.96 5.97
C ALA A 154 7.19 13.55 6.19
N LYS A 155 8.12 14.26 5.58
CA LYS A 155 9.54 14.03 5.75
C LYS A 155 9.99 14.31 7.19
N GLU A 156 9.61 15.45 7.73
CA GLU A 156 9.92 15.80 9.12
C GLU A 156 9.20 14.90 10.12
N PHE A 157 7.94 14.51 9.83
CA PHE A 157 7.19 13.56 10.63
C PHE A 157 7.92 12.22 10.78
N LEU A 158 8.40 11.66 9.66
CA LEU A 158 9.13 10.39 9.68
C LEU A 158 10.48 10.53 10.37
N ALA A 159 11.21 11.62 10.15
CA ALA A 159 12.46 11.90 10.84
C ALA A 159 12.25 11.97 12.36
N THR A 160 11.25 12.72 12.81
CA THR A 160 10.87 12.81 14.23
C THR A 160 10.49 11.44 14.82
N ALA A 161 9.71 10.63 14.07
CA ALA A 161 9.37 9.28 14.51
C ALA A 161 10.61 8.37 14.63
N ASN A 162 11.57 8.50 13.70
CA ASN A 162 12.82 7.77 13.76
C ASN A 162 13.67 8.17 14.97
N GLU A 163 13.76 9.46 15.30
CA GLU A 163 14.43 9.95 16.52
C GLU A 163 13.78 9.37 17.78
N LEU A 164 12.45 9.26 17.81
CA LEU A 164 11.73 8.63 18.91
C LEU A 164 12.07 7.14 19.05
N PHE A 165 12.07 6.36 17.98
CA PHE A 165 12.45 4.94 18.01
C PHE A 165 13.90 4.75 18.47
N ASP A 166 14.79 5.67 18.12
CA ASP A 166 16.21 5.59 18.45
C ASP A 166 16.58 6.21 19.81
N SER A 167 15.62 6.86 20.47
CA SER A 167 15.83 7.44 21.81
C SER A 167 16.05 6.39 22.91
N TRP A 168 15.73 5.13 22.62
CA TRP A 168 16.05 3.96 23.42
C TRP A 168 17.14 3.14 22.77
N HIS A 169 18.13 2.70 23.57
CA HIS A 169 19.13 1.72 23.18
C HIS A 169 18.71 0.33 23.66
N GLY A 170 19.23 -0.73 23.08
CA GLY A 170 18.78 -2.09 23.35
C GLY A 170 19.13 -2.65 24.73
N ASP A 171 20.00 -1.99 25.48
CA ASP A 171 20.55 -2.47 26.76
C ASP A 171 20.18 -1.64 28.00
N GLU A 172 19.21 -0.73 27.85
CA GLU A 172 18.80 0.20 28.92
C GLU A 172 17.91 -0.44 29.98
N ILE A 173 17.14 -1.46 29.62
CA ILE A 173 16.34 -2.23 30.56
C ILE A 173 17.22 -3.33 31.19
N LEU A 174 17.63 -3.14 32.42
CA LEU A 174 18.39 -4.14 33.17
C LEU A 174 17.47 -5.16 33.81
N ALA A 175 16.34 -4.71 34.37
CA ALA A 175 15.40 -5.53 35.15
C ALA A 175 16.06 -6.44 36.17
N ASP A 176 17.14 -5.92 36.83
CA ASP A 176 17.93 -6.65 37.83
C ASP A 176 17.12 -6.77 39.14
N GLN A 177 16.66 -7.98 39.41
CA GLN A 177 15.86 -8.29 40.59
C GLN A 177 16.71 -8.33 41.90
N GLU A 178 18.02 -8.57 41.80
CA GLU A 178 18.88 -8.64 42.96
C GLU A 178 19.15 -7.24 43.54
N THR A 179 19.42 -6.28 42.68
CA THR A 179 19.68 -4.90 43.10
C THR A 179 18.42 -4.01 43.10
N GLY A 180 17.31 -4.49 42.52
CA GLY A 180 16.10 -3.69 42.31
C GLY A 180 16.27 -2.59 41.26
N THR A 181 17.29 -2.68 40.42
CA THR A 181 17.58 -1.71 39.37
C THR A 181 16.86 -2.10 38.06
N PHE A 182 15.91 -1.29 37.64
CA PHE A 182 15.15 -1.58 36.41
C PHE A 182 15.77 -0.98 35.14
N LEU A 183 16.24 0.27 35.21
CA LEU A 183 16.88 0.98 34.10
C LEU A 183 18.36 1.21 34.37
N ARG A 184 19.19 1.13 33.33
CA ARG A 184 20.59 1.50 33.35
C ARG A 184 20.77 3.03 33.42
N ASP A 185 19.99 3.77 32.63
CA ASP A 185 20.06 5.22 32.53
C ASP A 185 18.69 5.86 32.83
N ALA A 186 18.69 6.82 33.72
CA ALA A 186 17.48 7.62 34.06
C ALA A 186 17.01 8.53 32.90
N LYS A 187 17.84 8.71 31.89
CA LYS A 187 17.51 9.50 30.67
C LYS A 187 17.04 8.65 29.49
N ALA A 188 16.84 7.34 29.68
CA ALA A 188 16.34 6.46 28.65
C ALA A 188 15.07 7.05 27.98
N GLY A 189 15.02 7.05 26.65
CA GLY A 189 13.93 7.61 25.88
C GLY A 189 13.92 9.14 25.76
N ALA A 190 14.88 9.86 26.33
CA ALA A 190 14.95 11.32 26.20
C ALA A 190 15.27 11.72 24.75
N PHE A 191 14.55 12.69 24.22
CA PHE A 191 14.76 13.23 22.88
C PHE A 191 14.35 14.69 22.79
N VAL A 192 14.94 15.40 21.83
CA VAL A 192 14.60 16.79 21.49
C VAL A 192 14.57 16.89 19.96
N HIS A 193 13.43 17.31 19.42
CA HIS A 193 13.29 17.64 18.00
C HIS A 193 12.88 19.09 17.84
N THR A 194 13.58 19.84 17.01
CA THR A 194 13.21 21.21 16.64
C THR A 194 13.25 21.33 15.13
N GLY A 195 12.11 21.53 14.51
CA GLY A 195 11.95 21.60 13.06
C GLY A 195 10.93 22.65 12.61
N GLN A 196 10.58 22.59 11.34
CA GLN A 196 9.60 23.51 10.75
C GLN A 196 8.17 23.21 11.19
N HIS A 197 7.85 21.92 11.33
CA HIS A 197 6.49 21.42 11.57
C HIS A 197 6.30 20.91 12.98
N PHE A 198 7.37 20.49 13.65
CA PHE A 198 7.34 19.90 14.99
C PHE A 198 8.43 20.50 15.88
N ASP A 199 8.06 20.76 17.12
CA ASP A 199 8.97 21.17 18.20
C ASP A 199 8.59 20.37 19.43
N ILE A 200 9.38 19.35 19.74
CA ILE A 200 9.04 18.35 20.76
C ILE A 200 10.25 18.14 21.67
N HIS A 201 10.02 18.28 22.98
CA HIS A 201 11.00 18.02 24.01
C HIS A 201 10.38 17.10 25.05
N GLY A 202 10.88 15.86 25.17
CA GLY A 202 10.24 14.90 26.07
C GLY A 202 11.00 13.58 26.20
N GLN A 203 10.26 12.55 26.59
CA GLN A 203 10.76 11.18 26.72
C GLN A 203 9.79 10.23 26.02
N PHE A 204 10.34 9.37 25.19
CA PHE A 204 9.58 8.29 24.55
C PHE A 204 9.39 7.15 25.55
N ASN A 205 8.15 6.70 25.73
CA ASN A 205 7.80 5.78 26.81
C ASN A 205 7.73 4.31 26.37
N VAL A 206 8.08 3.99 25.13
CA VAL A 206 8.14 2.61 24.63
C VAL A 206 9.59 2.27 24.33
N PRO A 207 10.14 1.23 24.98
CA PRO A 207 11.53 0.81 24.76
C PRO A 207 11.78 0.41 23.29
N ARG A 208 13.06 0.32 22.92
CA ARG A 208 13.47 -0.12 21.59
C ARG A 208 12.85 -1.48 21.26
N SER A 209 12.20 -1.54 20.12
CA SER A 209 11.48 -2.72 19.65
C SER A 209 12.41 -3.74 18.98
N PRO A 210 11.97 -5.01 18.78
CA PRO A 210 12.82 -6.09 18.25
C PRO A 210 13.50 -5.82 16.92
N GLN A 211 12.88 -5.05 16.01
CA GLN A 211 13.49 -4.66 14.74
C GLN A 211 14.01 -3.21 14.71
N GLY A 212 14.08 -2.58 15.89
CA GLY A 212 14.58 -1.22 16.09
C GLY A 212 13.62 -0.14 15.63
N ARG A 213 13.18 -0.20 14.40
CA ARG A 213 12.18 0.66 13.77
C ARG A 213 11.25 -0.19 12.92
N PRO A 214 9.96 0.16 12.73
CA PRO A 214 9.11 -0.52 11.77
C PRO A 214 9.72 -0.45 10.37
N VAL A 215 9.44 -1.44 9.53
CA VAL A 215 9.77 -1.35 8.10
C VAL A 215 8.95 -0.23 7.48
N VAL A 216 9.60 0.66 6.73
CA VAL A 216 8.96 1.85 6.16
C VAL A 216 8.58 1.61 4.70
N PHE A 217 7.30 1.72 4.41
CA PHE A 217 6.74 1.73 3.07
C PHE A 217 6.36 3.12 2.63
N GLN A 218 6.42 3.37 1.32
CA GLN A 218 5.92 4.57 0.68
C GLN A 218 5.08 4.18 -0.54
N ALA A 219 4.00 4.90 -0.80
CA ALA A 219 3.12 4.67 -1.93
C ALA A 219 2.97 5.97 -2.74
N GLY A 220 3.80 6.17 -3.75
CA GLY A 220 3.73 7.35 -4.61
C GLY A 220 4.56 7.21 -5.86
N ASP A 221 3.89 7.37 -7.02
CA ASP A 221 4.52 7.27 -8.34
C ASP A 221 4.99 8.64 -8.86
N SER A 222 4.70 9.75 -8.14
CA SER A 222 5.16 11.08 -8.52
C SER A 222 6.67 11.23 -8.33
N GLU A 223 7.26 12.25 -8.94
CA GLU A 223 8.67 12.56 -8.80
C GLU A 223 9.06 12.71 -7.31
N GLU A 224 8.28 13.49 -6.55
CA GLU A 224 8.48 13.70 -5.12
C GLU A 224 8.29 12.42 -4.31
N GLY A 225 7.34 11.57 -4.71
CA GLY A 225 7.08 10.28 -4.08
C GLY A 225 8.24 9.30 -4.26
N ARG A 226 8.80 9.21 -5.47
CA ARG A 226 9.99 8.37 -5.76
C ARG A 226 11.23 8.88 -5.03
N GLU A 227 11.39 10.20 -4.96
CA GLU A 227 12.50 10.82 -4.24
C GLU A 227 12.39 10.57 -2.73
N PHE A 228 11.19 10.70 -2.16
CA PHE A 228 10.93 10.39 -0.76
C PHE A 228 11.17 8.89 -0.46
N ALA A 229 10.72 7.99 -1.34
CA ALA A 229 10.99 6.57 -1.18
C ALA A 229 12.50 6.26 -1.22
N ALA A 230 13.23 6.84 -2.17
CA ALA A 230 14.67 6.62 -2.29
C ALA A 230 15.46 7.15 -1.09
N SER A 231 15.01 8.25 -0.46
CA SER A 231 15.68 8.79 0.74
C SER A 231 15.37 7.99 2.00
N GLU A 232 14.13 7.56 2.22
CA GLU A 232 13.65 7.14 3.55
C GLU A 232 13.05 5.72 3.61
N ALA A 233 12.49 5.20 2.50
CA ALA A 233 11.70 3.98 2.58
C ALA A 233 12.53 2.69 2.44
N ASP A 234 12.08 1.62 3.07
CA ASP A 234 12.59 0.25 2.91
C ASP A 234 11.88 -0.46 1.74
N ALA A 235 10.66 -0.06 1.42
CA ALA A 235 9.91 -0.58 0.27
C ALA A 235 9.01 0.49 -0.35
N ILE A 236 8.76 0.37 -1.66
CA ILE A 236 7.82 1.21 -2.37
C ILE A 236 6.69 0.38 -2.98
N PHE A 237 5.46 0.77 -2.66
CA PHE A 237 4.25 0.30 -3.31
C PHE A 237 4.05 1.09 -4.61
N SER A 238 4.06 0.44 -5.75
CA SER A 238 3.99 1.08 -7.06
C SER A 238 2.89 0.49 -7.93
N ARG A 239 2.68 1.10 -9.09
CA ARG A 239 1.71 0.65 -10.10
C ARG A 239 2.34 0.72 -11.48
N HIS A 240 2.55 -0.43 -12.09
CA HIS A 240 2.94 -0.54 -13.50
C HIS A 240 2.36 -1.85 -14.05
N ALA A 241 2.01 -1.85 -15.34
CA ALA A 241 1.23 -2.93 -15.93
C ALA A 241 2.04 -3.82 -16.89
N THR A 242 3.21 -3.38 -17.36
CA THR A 242 4.03 -4.11 -18.32
C THR A 242 5.45 -4.29 -17.84
N LEU A 243 6.18 -5.23 -18.46
CA LEU A 243 7.58 -5.46 -18.20
C LEU A 243 8.41 -4.18 -18.40
N GLU A 244 8.19 -3.47 -19.50
CA GLU A 244 8.94 -2.29 -19.88
C GLU A 244 8.72 -1.14 -18.89
N THR A 245 7.46 -0.88 -18.50
CA THR A 245 7.14 0.16 -17.52
C THR A 245 7.66 -0.20 -16.14
N GLY A 246 7.64 -1.49 -15.77
CA GLY A 246 8.23 -2.00 -14.54
C GLY A 246 9.74 -1.80 -14.51
N GLN A 247 10.46 -2.19 -15.55
CA GLN A 247 11.92 -2.01 -15.66
C GLN A 247 12.32 -0.53 -15.63
N ALA A 248 11.58 0.33 -16.32
CA ALA A 248 11.84 1.77 -16.31
C ALA A 248 11.68 2.36 -14.90
N PHE A 249 10.61 1.99 -14.19
CA PHE A 249 10.37 2.41 -12.81
C PHE A 249 11.44 1.86 -11.85
N TYR A 250 11.76 0.58 -11.98
CA TYR A 250 12.77 -0.10 -11.16
C TYR A 250 14.13 0.59 -11.32
N THR A 251 14.57 0.80 -12.55
CA THR A 251 15.85 1.47 -12.85
C THR A 251 15.88 2.90 -12.30
N ASP A 252 14.83 3.67 -12.49
CA ASP A 252 14.76 5.04 -11.99
C ASP A 252 14.88 5.08 -10.46
N VAL A 253 14.05 4.33 -9.74
CA VAL A 253 14.03 4.34 -8.27
C VAL A 253 15.33 3.80 -7.68
N LYS A 254 15.87 2.69 -8.22
CA LYS A 254 17.14 2.12 -7.74
C LYS A 254 18.34 3.06 -7.97
N ASN A 255 18.36 3.80 -9.07
CA ASN A 255 19.43 4.76 -9.34
C ASN A 255 19.40 5.97 -8.39
N ARG A 256 18.22 6.36 -7.89
CA ARG A 256 18.10 7.47 -6.93
C ARG A 256 18.73 7.16 -5.58
N LEU A 257 18.82 5.88 -5.19
CA LEU A 257 19.39 5.45 -3.90
C LEU A 257 20.84 5.94 -3.71
N ALA A 258 21.63 5.97 -4.77
CA ALA A 258 23.03 6.42 -4.71
C ALA A 258 23.17 7.86 -4.20
N LYS A 259 22.21 8.73 -4.46
CA LYS A 259 22.16 10.13 -3.99
C LYS A 259 22.14 10.21 -2.44
N TYR A 260 21.59 9.17 -1.82
CA TYR A 260 21.44 9.04 -0.35
C TYR A 260 22.45 8.07 0.26
N GLY A 261 23.47 7.64 -0.48
CA GLY A 261 24.44 6.66 -0.01
C GLY A 261 23.89 5.26 0.21
N ARG A 262 22.70 4.95 -0.35
CA ARG A 262 22.02 3.67 -0.17
C ARG A 262 22.34 2.70 -1.30
N ARG A 263 22.36 1.40 -0.98
CA ARG A 263 22.54 0.32 -1.95
C ARG A 263 21.21 -0.11 -2.56
N HIS A 264 21.25 -0.77 -3.73
CA HIS A 264 20.05 -1.25 -4.44
C HIS A 264 19.20 -2.25 -3.63
N ASP A 265 19.80 -3.03 -2.74
CA ASP A 265 19.14 -4.02 -1.88
C ASP A 265 18.43 -3.41 -0.65
N GLN A 266 18.60 -2.11 -0.41
CA GLN A 266 18.00 -1.42 0.73
C GLN A 266 16.61 -0.80 0.44
N LEU A 267 16.07 -1.01 -0.74
CA LEU A 267 14.70 -0.61 -1.10
C LEU A 267 14.08 -1.68 -1.99
N LEU A 268 12.97 -2.25 -1.58
CA LEU A 268 12.19 -3.19 -2.36
C LEU A 268 11.12 -2.47 -3.21
N ILE A 269 10.92 -2.94 -4.44
CA ILE A 269 9.88 -2.41 -5.34
C ILE A 269 8.80 -3.46 -5.48
N LEU A 270 7.60 -3.18 -4.92
CA LEU A 270 6.50 -4.12 -4.77
C LEU A 270 5.22 -3.56 -5.39
N PRO A 271 5.01 -3.71 -6.70
CA PRO A 271 3.77 -3.26 -7.32
C PRO A 271 2.55 -4.04 -6.83
N ALA A 272 1.40 -3.35 -6.79
CA ALA A 272 0.12 -4.02 -6.60
C ALA A 272 -0.26 -4.82 -7.85
N ALA A 273 -0.75 -6.03 -7.64
CA ALA A 273 -1.25 -6.87 -8.71
C ALA A 273 -2.55 -7.56 -8.32
N THR A 274 -3.54 -7.52 -9.21
CA THR A 274 -4.71 -8.39 -9.14
C THR A 274 -4.40 -9.71 -9.87
N PHE A 275 -5.23 -10.72 -9.66
CA PHE A 275 -5.09 -11.97 -10.39
C PHE A 275 -6.45 -12.62 -10.66
N THR A 276 -6.50 -13.40 -11.73
CA THR A 276 -7.63 -14.25 -12.09
C THR A 276 -7.09 -15.62 -12.51
N LEU A 277 -7.38 -16.63 -11.70
CA LEU A 277 -6.87 -17.99 -11.82
C LEU A 277 -7.99 -18.92 -12.27
N ALA A 278 -7.71 -19.79 -13.23
CA ALA A 278 -8.54 -20.94 -13.62
C ALA A 278 -7.67 -22.14 -13.99
N ASP A 279 -8.27 -23.24 -14.38
CA ASP A 279 -7.52 -24.46 -14.71
C ASP A 279 -6.75 -24.31 -16.03
N THR A 280 -7.26 -23.50 -16.98
CA THR A 280 -6.60 -23.16 -18.25
C THR A 280 -6.52 -21.64 -18.45
N ASP A 281 -5.58 -21.20 -19.28
CA ASP A 281 -5.45 -19.78 -19.62
C ASP A 281 -6.70 -19.24 -20.33
N ALA A 282 -7.34 -20.03 -21.18
CA ALA A 282 -8.57 -19.64 -21.87
C ALA A 282 -9.74 -19.44 -20.89
N GLU A 283 -9.92 -20.32 -19.92
CA GLU A 283 -10.95 -20.18 -18.87
C GLU A 283 -10.65 -18.98 -17.98
N ALA A 284 -9.38 -18.72 -17.65
CA ALA A 284 -8.99 -17.58 -16.87
C ALA A 284 -9.31 -16.25 -17.59
N GLU A 285 -9.08 -16.16 -18.89
CA GLU A 285 -9.45 -14.98 -19.70
C GLU A 285 -10.96 -14.73 -19.72
N GLU A 286 -11.77 -15.77 -19.87
CA GLU A 286 -13.23 -15.61 -19.81
C GLU A 286 -13.70 -15.22 -18.41
N LEU A 287 -13.14 -15.81 -17.37
CA LEU A 287 -13.43 -15.44 -15.99
C LEU A 287 -13.03 -13.97 -15.70
N ALA A 288 -11.88 -13.54 -16.23
CA ALA A 288 -11.41 -12.16 -16.06
C ALA A 288 -12.37 -11.13 -16.64
N LYS A 289 -13.01 -11.42 -17.79
CA LYS A 289 -14.05 -10.55 -18.38
C LYS A 289 -15.24 -10.42 -17.44
N VAL A 290 -15.69 -11.54 -16.86
CA VAL A 290 -16.79 -11.55 -15.90
C VAL A 290 -16.44 -10.74 -14.65
N VAL A 291 -15.26 -10.99 -14.06
CA VAL A 291 -14.77 -10.29 -12.87
C VAL A 291 -14.68 -8.78 -13.12
N ARG A 292 -14.06 -8.34 -14.22
CA ARG A 292 -13.96 -6.92 -14.58
C ARG A 292 -15.34 -6.27 -14.71
N ARG A 293 -16.30 -6.96 -15.34
CA ARG A 293 -17.66 -6.44 -15.46
C ARG A 293 -18.39 -6.33 -14.12
N GLN A 294 -18.10 -7.22 -13.17
CA GLN A 294 -18.63 -7.14 -11.81
C GLN A 294 -17.96 -6.04 -10.98
N GLN A 295 -16.67 -5.81 -11.17
CA GLN A 295 -15.91 -4.73 -10.49
C GLN A 295 -16.33 -3.32 -10.95
N VAL A 296 -16.82 -3.19 -12.19
CA VAL A 296 -17.26 -1.92 -12.76
C VAL A 296 -18.78 -1.99 -12.98
N SER A 297 -19.54 -1.64 -11.95
CA SER A 297 -20.99 -1.46 -12.10
C SER A 297 -21.31 -0.31 -13.04
N GLY A 298 -22.54 -0.25 -13.56
CA GLY A 298 -22.97 0.88 -14.40
C GLY A 298 -22.81 2.22 -13.67
N ALA A 299 -23.18 2.27 -12.39
CA ALA A 299 -23.00 3.47 -11.56
C ALA A 299 -21.52 3.85 -11.40
N THR A 300 -20.65 2.87 -11.20
CA THR A 300 -19.19 3.06 -11.14
C THR A 300 -18.66 3.62 -12.46
N ALA A 301 -19.07 3.09 -13.60
CA ALA A 301 -18.64 3.56 -14.91
C ALA A 301 -19.00 5.04 -15.13
N ILE A 302 -20.25 5.42 -14.84
CA ILE A 302 -20.68 6.81 -14.91
C ILE A 302 -19.86 7.70 -13.99
N LYS A 303 -19.61 7.28 -12.74
CA LYS A 303 -18.78 8.05 -11.80
C LYS A 303 -17.35 8.27 -12.27
N HIS A 304 -16.74 7.25 -12.89
CA HIS A 304 -15.41 7.40 -13.49
C HIS A 304 -15.41 8.41 -14.63
N LEU A 305 -16.44 8.40 -15.45
CA LEU A 305 -16.59 9.36 -16.53
C LEU A 305 -16.77 10.79 -15.99
N GLU A 306 -17.59 10.97 -14.94
CA GLU A 306 -17.81 12.24 -14.27
C GLU A 306 -16.51 12.85 -13.69
N PHE A 307 -15.50 12.04 -13.37
CA PHE A 307 -14.19 12.56 -12.93
C PHE A 307 -13.44 13.31 -14.03
N VAL A 308 -13.66 12.92 -15.28
CA VAL A 308 -13.09 13.60 -16.46
C VAL A 308 -14.00 14.74 -16.89
N TRP A 309 -15.31 14.47 -17.02
CA TRP A 309 -16.26 15.46 -17.54
C TRP A 309 -16.60 16.57 -16.56
N ASN A 310 -16.41 16.36 -15.25
CA ASN A 310 -16.83 17.29 -14.20
C ASN A 310 -18.29 17.77 -14.34
N ARG A 311 -19.15 16.88 -14.81
CA ARG A 311 -20.59 17.09 -15.05
C ARG A 311 -21.39 15.94 -14.47
N ASP A 312 -22.63 16.20 -14.10
CA ASP A 312 -23.59 15.13 -13.79
C ASP A 312 -23.95 14.37 -15.08
N LEU A 313 -23.52 13.13 -15.15
CA LEU A 313 -23.77 12.20 -16.26
C LEU A 313 -24.70 11.06 -15.84
N SER A 314 -25.40 11.17 -14.72
CA SER A 314 -26.26 10.12 -14.16
C SER A 314 -27.42 9.72 -15.08
N SER A 315 -27.78 10.56 -16.05
CA SER A 315 -28.80 10.27 -17.05
C SER A 315 -28.31 9.45 -18.26
N TYR A 316 -27.00 9.25 -18.40
CA TYR A 316 -26.44 8.46 -19.50
C TYR A 316 -26.54 6.96 -19.21
N ASP A 317 -26.76 6.18 -20.27
CA ASP A 317 -26.71 4.73 -20.20
C ASP A 317 -25.25 4.27 -20.10
N PRO A 318 -24.84 3.59 -19.04
CA PRO A 318 -23.47 3.10 -18.90
C PRO A 318 -23.06 2.08 -19.98
N ASP A 319 -24.01 1.37 -20.56
CA ASP A 319 -23.78 0.45 -21.66
C ASP A 319 -24.01 1.13 -23.04
N GLY A 320 -24.25 2.46 -23.07
CA GLY A 320 -24.38 3.30 -24.26
C GLY A 320 -23.08 4.03 -24.65
N PRO A 321 -23.14 4.88 -25.69
CA PRO A 321 -21.99 5.63 -26.19
C PRO A 321 -21.56 6.73 -25.21
N LEU A 322 -20.31 7.20 -25.37
CA LEU A 322 -19.77 8.32 -24.61
C LEU A 322 -20.53 9.62 -24.88
N PRO A 323 -20.56 10.55 -23.89
CA PRO A 323 -21.19 11.85 -24.06
C PRO A 323 -20.55 12.68 -25.19
N ASP A 324 -21.39 13.31 -26.01
CA ASP A 324 -20.96 14.24 -27.06
C ASP A 324 -20.83 15.70 -26.56
N ILE A 325 -20.79 15.86 -25.24
CA ILE A 325 -20.56 17.16 -24.60
C ILE A 325 -19.14 17.22 -24.04
N ASP A 326 -18.51 18.37 -24.07
CA ASP A 326 -17.17 18.52 -23.54
C ASP A 326 -17.12 18.62 -22.01
N PRO A 327 -15.99 18.19 -21.39
CA PRO A 327 -15.75 18.40 -19.98
C PRO A 327 -15.90 19.86 -19.54
N ASP A 328 -16.42 20.06 -18.34
CA ASP A 328 -16.38 21.35 -17.66
C ASP A 328 -15.01 21.57 -17.05
N VAL A 329 -14.27 22.51 -17.59
CA VAL A 329 -12.92 22.88 -17.13
C VAL A 329 -12.92 24.01 -16.09
N GLY A 330 -14.10 24.50 -15.70
CA GLY A 330 -14.26 25.52 -14.67
C GLY A 330 -13.82 25.04 -13.28
N ASP A 331 -13.77 25.97 -12.32
CA ASP A 331 -13.32 25.69 -10.95
C ASP A 331 -14.40 25.06 -10.06
N ASN A 332 -15.65 24.99 -10.53
CA ASN A 332 -16.73 24.31 -9.84
C ASN A 332 -16.63 22.80 -10.05
N HIS A 333 -16.26 22.06 -9.01
CA HIS A 333 -16.19 20.61 -9.04
C HIS A 333 -17.45 19.97 -8.47
N ILE A 334 -18.00 18.94 -9.16
CA ILE A 334 -19.15 18.16 -8.69
C ILE A 334 -18.84 17.30 -7.47
N SER A 335 -17.54 17.03 -7.21
CA SER A 335 -17.07 16.43 -5.97
C SER A 335 -16.31 17.45 -5.16
N LYS A 336 -16.81 17.78 -3.98
CA LYS A 336 -16.17 18.75 -3.08
C LYS A 336 -14.77 18.33 -2.65
N GLY A 337 -14.54 17.04 -2.40
CA GLY A 337 -13.25 16.51 -1.95
C GLY A 337 -12.15 16.64 -2.99
N ARG A 338 -12.50 16.80 -4.25
CA ARG A 338 -11.57 16.94 -5.38
C ARG A 338 -11.44 18.36 -5.90
N ALA A 339 -12.08 19.34 -5.28
CA ALA A 339 -12.03 20.73 -5.70
C ALA A 339 -10.61 21.30 -5.83
N GLN A 340 -9.63 20.72 -5.11
CA GLN A 340 -8.24 21.18 -5.11
C GLN A 340 -7.27 20.23 -5.85
N VAL A 341 -7.73 19.03 -6.27
CA VAL A 341 -6.88 18.03 -6.95
C VAL A 341 -7.63 17.49 -8.14
N ARG A 342 -7.31 17.97 -9.34
CA ARG A 342 -7.81 17.37 -10.57
C ARG A 342 -7.12 16.02 -10.79
N MET A 343 -7.90 14.96 -10.91
CA MET A 343 -7.41 13.62 -11.21
C MET A 343 -6.78 13.57 -12.61
N TYR A 344 -7.33 14.35 -13.55
CA TYR A 344 -6.86 14.48 -14.91
C TYR A 344 -6.40 15.92 -15.16
N ARG A 345 -5.12 16.09 -15.53
CA ARG A 345 -4.50 17.42 -15.76
C ARG A 345 -5.11 18.15 -16.97
N ASP A 346 -5.44 17.39 -18.02
CA ASP A 346 -6.12 17.90 -19.22
C ASP A 346 -7.36 17.06 -19.51
N PRO A 347 -8.53 17.43 -18.96
CA PRO A 347 -9.76 16.68 -19.17
C PRO A 347 -10.28 16.76 -20.61
N LEU A 348 -9.97 17.83 -21.36
CA LEU A 348 -10.38 17.94 -22.77
C LEU A 348 -9.57 16.97 -23.65
N ALA A 349 -8.26 16.87 -23.44
CA ALA A 349 -7.43 15.91 -24.15
C ALA A 349 -7.84 14.47 -23.80
N THR A 350 -8.06 14.16 -22.52
CA THR A 350 -8.53 12.85 -22.06
C THR A 350 -9.88 12.49 -22.67
N ALA A 351 -10.84 13.41 -22.72
CA ALA A 351 -12.14 13.14 -23.31
C ALA A 351 -12.06 12.86 -24.83
N ARG A 352 -11.19 13.56 -25.56
CA ARG A 352 -10.92 13.27 -26.99
C ARG A 352 -10.33 11.88 -27.16
N GLU A 353 -9.27 11.56 -26.43
CA GLU A 353 -8.63 10.25 -26.47
C GLU A 353 -9.63 9.12 -26.15
N TRP A 354 -10.45 9.29 -25.12
CA TRP A 354 -11.43 8.28 -24.72
C TRP A 354 -12.54 8.10 -25.78
N ARG A 355 -13.00 9.18 -26.43
CA ARG A 355 -13.96 9.09 -27.55
C ARG A 355 -13.35 8.37 -28.75
N GLU A 356 -12.10 8.65 -29.10
CA GLU A 356 -11.37 7.99 -30.18
C GLU A 356 -11.19 6.50 -29.89
N LEU A 357 -10.77 6.13 -28.69
CA LEU A 357 -10.65 4.73 -28.26
C LEU A 357 -12.00 3.99 -28.30
N ALA A 358 -13.04 4.61 -27.75
CA ALA A 358 -14.37 4.01 -27.73
C ALA A 358 -14.92 3.83 -29.15
N ALA A 359 -14.75 4.81 -30.04
CA ALA A 359 -15.18 4.71 -31.42
C ALA A 359 -14.40 3.62 -32.20
N ALA A 360 -13.08 3.55 -32.03
CA ALA A 360 -12.22 2.58 -32.70
C ALA A 360 -12.56 1.13 -32.32
N ASN A 361 -13.01 0.90 -31.09
CA ASN A 361 -13.26 -0.43 -30.54
C ASN A 361 -14.76 -0.74 -30.36
N ASN A 362 -15.64 0.20 -30.71
CA ASN A 362 -17.09 0.13 -30.48
C ASN A 362 -17.43 -0.13 -28.99
N TRP A 363 -16.70 0.54 -28.07
CA TRP A 363 -16.90 0.41 -26.64
C TRP A 363 -17.99 1.34 -26.11
N SER A 364 -18.80 0.81 -25.22
CA SER A 364 -19.67 1.59 -24.33
C SER A 364 -18.87 2.36 -23.29
N ILE A 365 -19.53 3.27 -22.53
CA ILE A 365 -18.93 3.94 -21.36
C ILE A 365 -18.30 2.93 -20.41
N ARG A 366 -19.04 1.85 -20.10
CA ARG A 366 -18.60 0.83 -19.16
C ARG A 366 -17.40 0.06 -19.66
N GLU A 367 -17.40 -0.36 -20.91
CA GLU A 367 -16.28 -1.04 -21.54
C GLU A 367 -15.04 -0.16 -21.60
N LEU A 368 -15.17 1.12 -21.95
CA LEU A 368 -14.07 2.07 -21.91
C LEU A 368 -13.44 2.13 -20.50
N VAL A 369 -14.26 2.27 -19.45
CA VAL A 369 -13.75 2.34 -18.06
C VAL A 369 -13.08 1.04 -17.64
N ILE A 370 -13.57 -0.11 -18.08
CA ILE A 370 -12.94 -1.42 -17.85
C ILE A 370 -11.57 -1.48 -18.52
N GLU A 371 -11.48 -1.10 -19.79
CA GLU A 371 -10.27 -1.28 -20.60
C GLU A 371 -9.19 -0.21 -20.33
N THR A 372 -9.59 1.00 -19.93
CA THR A 372 -8.64 2.06 -19.55
C THR A 372 -8.14 1.97 -18.11
N GLY A 373 -8.72 1.09 -17.29
CA GLY A 373 -8.30 0.83 -15.91
C GLY A 373 -6.98 0.05 -15.82
N ASN A 374 -5.86 0.68 -16.19
CA ASN A 374 -4.53 0.06 -16.18
C ASN A 374 -4.12 -0.45 -14.80
N ARG A 375 -4.04 -1.77 -14.63
CA ARG A 375 -3.50 -2.46 -13.45
C ARG A 375 -2.70 -3.67 -13.91
N GLN A 376 -1.60 -3.96 -13.19
CA GLN A 376 -0.97 -5.26 -13.29
C GLN A 376 -2.01 -6.32 -12.93
N ASN A 377 -2.29 -7.24 -13.84
CA ASN A 377 -3.25 -8.29 -13.62
C ASN A 377 -2.68 -9.62 -14.16
N PHE A 378 -2.54 -10.59 -13.26
CA PHE A 378 -2.10 -11.94 -13.64
C PHE A 378 -3.33 -12.76 -14.02
N ILE A 379 -3.48 -13.10 -15.29
CA ILE A 379 -4.59 -13.92 -15.80
C ILE A 379 -3.99 -15.19 -16.39
N GLY A 380 -4.48 -16.34 -15.98
CA GLY A 380 -4.05 -17.62 -16.53
C GLY A 380 -4.18 -18.79 -15.58
N SER A 381 -3.64 -19.91 -16.01
CA SER A 381 -3.42 -21.09 -15.18
C SER A 381 -2.37 -20.81 -14.11
N ALA A 382 -2.29 -21.65 -13.09
CA ALA A 382 -1.32 -21.51 -12.01
C ALA A 382 0.13 -21.47 -12.55
N ASP A 383 0.45 -22.29 -13.56
CA ASP A 383 1.77 -22.30 -14.18
C ASP A 383 2.09 -21.00 -14.93
N THR A 384 1.13 -20.48 -15.70
CA THR A 384 1.28 -19.22 -16.43
C THR A 384 1.50 -18.06 -15.46
N ILE A 385 0.72 -17.97 -14.38
CA ILE A 385 0.87 -16.91 -13.36
C ILE A 385 2.22 -17.04 -12.67
N ALA A 386 2.61 -18.23 -12.19
CA ALA A 386 3.89 -18.43 -11.52
C ALA A 386 5.09 -18.12 -12.43
N ARG A 387 5.02 -18.47 -13.72
CA ARG A 387 6.04 -18.13 -14.71
C ARG A 387 6.13 -16.63 -14.93
N THR A 388 5.02 -15.95 -15.12
CA THR A 388 4.98 -14.49 -15.37
C THR A 388 5.52 -13.71 -14.18
N ILE A 389 5.13 -14.05 -12.95
CA ILE A 389 5.67 -13.43 -11.72
C ILE A 389 7.18 -13.59 -11.66
N ASN A 390 7.68 -14.82 -11.91
CA ASN A 390 9.11 -15.08 -11.89
C ASN A 390 9.85 -14.29 -12.98
N GLU A 391 9.36 -14.28 -14.21
CA GLU A 391 9.95 -13.53 -15.33
C GLU A 391 10.09 -12.04 -15.01
N LEU A 392 9.05 -11.40 -14.44
CA LEU A 392 9.08 -9.99 -14.07
C LEU A 392 10.13 -9.70 -12.99
N VAL A 393 10.25 -10.56 -11.97
CA VAL A 393 11.23 -10.36 -10.89
C VAL A 393 12.66 -10.64 -11.39
N GLN A 394 12.89 -11.69 -12.15
CA GLN A 394 14.22 -12.00 -12.68
C GLN A 394 14.69 -10.95 -13.70
N ALA A 395 13.76 -10.24 -14.36
CA ALA A 395 14.05 -9.22 -15.35
C ALA A 395 14.19 -7.79 -14.75
N ASP A 396 14.30 -7.66 -13.42
CA ASP A 396 14.42 -6.36 -12.75
C ASP A 396 13.23 -5.40 -13.02
N ALA A 397 12.00 -5.94 -13.12
CA ALA A 397 10.78 -5.13 -13.19
C ALA A 397 10.14 -4.90 -11.82
N SER A 398 10.44 -5.78 -10.85
CA SER A 398 10.01 -5.69 -9.45
C SER A 398 10.89 -6.57 -8.57
N ASP A 399 10.76 -6.45 -7.24
CA ASP A 399 11.33 -7.40 -6.28
C ASP A 399 10.26 -8.40 -5.78
N GLY A 400 9.00 -8.20 -6.14
CA GLY A 400 7.86 -9.02 -5.78
C GLY A 400 6.54 -8.30 -6.03
N PHE A 401 5.46 -8.77 -5.40
CA PHE A 401 4.12 -8.20 -5.64
C PHE A 401 3.26 -8.15 -4.37
N ILE A 402 2.44 -7.12 -4.26
CA ILE A 402 1.35 -7.05 -3.29
C ILE A 402 0.06 -7.51 -3.98
N LEU A 403 -0.39 -8.70 -3.67
CA LEU A 403 -1.54 -9.34 -4.31
C LEU A 403 -2.86 -8.80 -3.76
N VAL A 404 -3.77 -8.47 -4.67
CA VAL A 404 -5.09 -7.92 -4.36
C VAL A 404 -6.15 -8.85 -4.94
N PRO A 405 -6.69 -9.80 -4.15
CA PRO A 405 -7.74 -10.67 -4.63
C PRO A 405 -9.05 -9.91 -4.86
N HIS A 406 -9.82 -10.33 -5.84
CA HIS A 406 -11.12 -9.73 -6.13
C HIS A 406 -12.24 -10.19 -5.20
N ILE A 407 -12.01 -11.25 -4.41
CA ILE A 407 -12.91 -11.74 -3.36
C ILE A 407 -12.14 -11.74 -2.04
N THR A 408 -12.73 -11.23 -0.97
CA THR A 408 -12.18 -11.27 0.38
C THR A 408 -13.22 -11.90 1.33
N PRO A 409 -12.80 -12.75 2.30
CA PRO A 409 -11.41 -13.13 2.61
C PRO A 409 -10.87 -14.30 1.77
N GLY A 410 -11.69 -15.15 1.16
CA GLY A 410 -11.30 -16.43 0.57
C GLY A 410 -10.59 -16.37 -0.78
N GLY A 411 -10.51 -15.18 -1.43
CA GLY A 411 -9.95 -15.07 -2.78
C GLY A 411 -8.44 -15.30 -2.90
N LEU A 412 -7.72 -15.37 -1.77
CA LEU A 412 -6.30 -15.68 -1.76
C LEU A 412 -6.01 -17.20 -1.73
N ASP A 413 -6.99 -18.02 -1.33
CA ASP A 413 -6.79 -19.43 -1.04
C ASP A 413 -6.28 -20.20 -2.28
N GLU A 414 -6.91 -20.03 -3.45
CA GLU A 414 -6.48 -20.72 -4.67
C GLU A 414 -5.06 -20.30 -5.13
N PHE A 415 -4.70 -19.04 -4.98
CA PHE A 415 -3.34 -18.59 -5.28
C PHE A 415 -2.32 -19.25 -4.34
N ALA A 416 -2.64 -19.28 -3.05
CA ALA A 416 -1.83 -19.92 -2.03
C ALA A 416 -1.64 -21.43 -2.29
N ASP A 417 -2.68 -22.10 -2.73
CA ASP A 417 -2.69 -23.57 -2.89
C ASP A 417 -2.14 -24.03 -4.26
N LYS A 418 -2.28 -23.21 -5.32
CA LYS A 418 -1.92 -23.62 -6.69
C LYS A 418 -0.68 -22.90 -7.23
N VAL A 419 -0.48 -21.60 -6.95
CA VAL A 419 0.61 -20.80 -7.54
C VAL A 419 1.86 -20.82 -6.67
N VAL A 420 1.70 -20.65 -5.35
CA VAL A 420 2.83 -20.61 -4.41
C VAL A 420 3.69 -21.86 -4.47
N PRO A 421 3.14 -23.11 -4.48
CA PRO A 421 3.97 -24.30 -4.60
C PRO A 421 4.84 -24.32 -5.86
N LEU A 422 4.35 -23.83 -6.99
CA LEU A 422 5.12 -23.75 -8.24
C LEU A 422 6.29 -22.76 -8.16
N LEU A 423 6.13 -21.66 -7.42
CA LEU A 423 7.24 -20.74 -7.17
C LEU A 423 8.29 -21.35 -6.22
N GLN A 424 7.84 -22.11 -5.23
CA GLN A 424 8.71 -22.85 -4.31
C GLN A 424 9.48 -23.97 -5.03
N GLU A 425 8.83 -24.76 -5.87
CA GLU A 425 9.47 -25.79 -6.72
C GLU A 425 10.53 -25.23 -7.65
N ARG A 426 10.33 -24.00 -8.15
CA ARG A 426 11.33 -23.28 -8.96
C ARG A 426 12.48 -22.70 -8.13
N GLY A 427 12.43 -22.79 -6.80
CA GLY A 427 13.46 -22.27 -5.89
C GLY A 427 13.53 -20.74 -5.84
N VAL A 428 12.46 -20.05 -6.25
CA VAL A 428 12.41 -18.58 -6.30
C VAL A 428 11.52 -17.96 -5.21
N PHE A 429 10.89 -18.80 -4.39
CA PHE A 429 10.08 -18.37 -3.24
C PHE A 429 10.36 -19.29 -2.04
N ARG A 430 10.30 -18.72 -0.84
CA ARG A 430 10.59 -19.43 0.42
C ARG A 430 9.62 -20.58 0.69
N THR A 431 10.11 -21.64 1.28
CA THR A 431 9.31 -22.76 1.81
C THR A 431 9.05 -22.60 3.31
N GLU A 432 9.93 -21.89 4.01
CA GLU A 432 9.82 -21.60 5.43
C GLU A 432 10.19 -20.14 5.70
N TYR A 433 9.69 -19.59 6.81
CA TYR A 433 10.11 -18.27 7.26
C TYR A 433 11.55 -18.34 7.84
N GLU A 434 12.35 -17.38 7.44
CA GLU A 434 13.72 -17.23 7.90
C GLU A 434 13.84 -15.97 8.76
N GLY A 435 14.50 -16.12 9.93
CA GLY A 435 14.74 -15.00 10.84
C GLY A 435 13.53 -14.56 11.67
N PRO A 436 13.80 -13.76 12.71
CA PRO A 436 12.82 -13.47 13.76
C PRO A 436 11.88 -12.29 13.41
N THR A 437 12.25 -11.40 12.49
CA THR A 437 11.52 -10.15 12.24
C THR A 437 11.15 -9.98 10.78
N LEU A 438 10.18 -9.11 10.50
CA LEU A 438 9.81 -8.77 9.11
C LEU A 438 11.00 -8.20 8.33
N ARG A 439 11.81 -7.34 8.94
CA ARG A 439 13.01 -6.78 8.32
C ARG A 439 13.97 -7.89 7.86
N HIS A 440 14.15 -8.91 8.68
CA HIS A 440 14.96 -10.09 8.33
C HIS A 440 14.36 -10.87 7.14
N GLN A 441 13.04 -11.11 7.15
CA GLN A 441 12.34 -11.83 6.08
C GLN A 441 12.41 -11.09 4.72
N LEU A 442 12.49 -9.75 4.77
CA LEU A 442 12.64 -8.90 3.58
C LEU A 442 14.12 -8.71 3.15
N GLY A 443 15.08 -9.34 3.83
CA GLY A 443 16.50 -9.18 3.54
C GLY A 443 17.05 -7.79 3.85
N LEU A 444 16.36 -7.02 4.68
CA LEU A 444 16.76 -5.67 5.08
C LEU A 444 17.66 -5.72 6.33
N ALA A 445 18.67 -4.89 6.34
CA ALA A 445 19.55 -4.77 7.51
C ALA A 445 18.81 -4.21 8.73
N HIS A 446 19.24 -4.61 9.93
CA HIS A 446 18.78 -3.94 11.14
C HIS A 446 19.27 -2.48 11.14
N PRO A 447 18.50 -1.49 11.61
CA PRO A 447 18.93 -0.09 11.63
C PRO A 447 20.26 0.15 12.35
N ASP A 448 20.56 -0.63 13.39
CA ASP A 448 21.82 -0.53 14.13
C ASP A 448 23.04 -1.03 13.35
N ASP A 449 22.85 -1.84 12.31
CA ASP A 449 23.91 -2.43 11.49
C ASP A 449 24.23 -1.59 10.23
N VAL A 450 23.50 -0.50 9.99
CA VAL A 450 23.71 0.36 8.80
C VAL A 450 24.79 1.40 9.10
N PRO A 451 25.98 1.33 8.45
CA PRO A 451 27.04 2.31 8.65
C PRO A 451 26.58 3.68 8.08
N GLY A 452 26.59 4.71 8.90
CA GLY A 452 26.34 6.08 8.48
C GLY A 452 25.07 6.73 9.03
N GLU A 453 24.14 6.01 9.61
CA GLU A 453 23.14 6.57 10.51
C GLU A 453 23.85 6.87 11.86
N GLN A 454 24.65 7.96 11.86
CA GLN A 454 25.23 8.45 13.11
C GLN A 454 24.08 8.81 14.04
N ARG A 455 23.95 8.04 15.11
CA ARG A 455 23.16 8.42 16.27
C ARG A 455 23.60 9.82 16.65
N VAL A 456 22.73 10.81 16.46
CA VAL A 456 23.00 12.16 16.98
C VAL A 456 23.00 12.00 18.49
N ALA A 457 24.20 11.88 19.04
CA ALA A 457 24.38 11.95 20.47
C ALA A 457 23.97 13.35 20.91
N SER A 458 22.84 13.45 21.60
CA SER A 458 22.31 14.65 22.25
C SER A 458 23.18 15.04 23.45
#